data_3865d33cdb05799f85a0246ba2d0b0ab
#
_entry.id   3865d33cdb05799f85a0246ba2d0b0ab
#
_cell.length_a   1.000
_cell.length_b   1.000
_cell.length_c   1.000
_cell.angle_alpha   90.00
_cell.angle_beta   90.00
_cell.angle_gamma   90.00
#
_symmetry.space_group_name_H-M   'P 1'
#
loop_
_entity.id
_entity.type
_entity.pdbx_description
1 polymer ?
#
loop_
_entity_poly.entity_id
_entity_poly.type
_entity_poly.pdbx_seq_one_letter_code
_entity_poly.pdbx_strand_id
1 'polypeptide(L)'
;MRIITITAILLLTVGQLNAQAYLGQSVHDITETDCNNNTERIYDVLATGKPILIFTTDMICGNTTAWGTTVRQYADLFASQYRTWVCADFIEADSPSEQCSYMQQYEQQTGMNTNSVFRFIDTTSNGPYDPATKCFQGYVVIGLDSTLIYVGNDLNTAVTVALNASQVAGLESVDEQSNLFNIYPNPVTSLLQFDTSADIKNIQIHNQTGELVFQSQLTQSKTIDVSDLKEGIYFLLMEDKNGLILSRKFLKQ
;
A
#
# COMPACT_ATOMS: atom_id res chain seq x y z
N MET A 1 13.10 13.17 -41.33
CA MET A 1 12.08 12.57 -40.49
C MET A 1 12.73 11.65 -39.46
N ARG A 2 13.53 12.17 -38.52
CA ARG A 2 14.26 11.37 -37.48
C ARG A 2 14.68 12.23 -36.25
N ILE A 3 13.79 13.05 -35.69
CA ILE A 3 14.17 13.87 -34.52
C ILE A 3 13.09 13.83 -33.39
N ILE A 4 11.96 13.16 -33.58
CA ILE A 4 10.85 13.21 -32.59
C ILE A 4 10.92 12.11 -31.52
N THR A 5 11.72 11.06 -31.68
CA THR A 5 11.71 9.89 -30.79
C THR A 5 12.62 10.00 -29.56
N ILE A 6 13.53 10.99 -29.52
CA ILE A 6 14.52 11.10 -28.41
C ILE A 6 13.99 11.97 -27.26
N THR A 7 13.06 12.90 -27.52
CA THR A 7 12.59 13.84 -26.49
C THR A 7 11.62 13.21 -25.49
N ALA A 8 10.82 12.22 -25.91
CA ALA A 8 9.85 11.56 -25.03
C ALA A 8 10.49 10.63 -23.99
N ILE A 9 11.62 10.00 -24.33
CA ILE A 9 12.34 9.09 -23.41
C ILE A 9 13.10 9.88 -22.34
N LEU A 10 13.55 11.10 -22.65
CA LEU A 10 14.29 11.94 -21.71
C LEU A 10 13.41 12.56 -20.62
N LEU A 11 12.13 12.83 -20.91
CA LEU A 11 11.17 13.39 -19.95
C LEU A 11 10.72 12.37 -18.90
N LEU A 12 10.60 11.08 -19.26
CA LEU A 12 10.26 10.01 -18.31
C LEU A 12 11.42 9.70 -17.33
N THR A 13 12.66 9.89 -17.76
CA THR A 13 13.84 9.65 -16.91
C THR A 13 14.12 10.78 -15.93
N VAL A 14 13.76 12.01 -16.25
CA VAL A 14 13.96 13.17 -15.36
C VAL A 14 13.04 13.15 -14.15
N GLY A 15 11.78 12.72 -14.30
CA GLY A 15 10.84 12.58 -13.19
C GLY A 15 11.25 11.49 -12.19
N GLN A 16 11.76 10.37 -12.66
CA GLN A 16 12.22 9.27 -11.79
C GLN A 16 13.54 9.60 -11.07
N LEU A 17 14.43 10.34 -11.70
CA LEU A 17 15.69 10.76 -11.09
C LEU A 17 15.47 11.75 -9.93
N ASN A 18 14.48 12.62 -10.03
CA ASN A 18 14.15 13.56 -8.95
C ASN A 18 13.51 12.84 -7.76
N ALA A 19 12.62 11.87 -7.98
CA ALA A 19 11.96 11.12 -6.90
C ALA A 19 12.96 10.29 -6.07
N GLN A 20 13.97 9.69 -6.68
CA GLN A 20 15.03 8.95 -5.98
C GLN A 20 15.96 9.86 -5.14
N ALA A 21 16.06 11.13 -5.46
CA ALA A 21 16.89 12.07 -4.71
C ALA A 21 16.36 12.34 -3.29
N TYR A 22 15.11 12.01 -3.02
CA TYR A 22 14.47 12.22 -1.70
C TYR A 22 14.44 10.98 -0.81
N LEU A 23 14.83 9.81 -1.30
CA LEU A 23 14.89 8.58 -0.50
C LEU A 23 15.87 8.76 0.68
N GLY A 24 15.42 8.40 1.87
CA GLY A 24 16.17 8.55 3.11
C GLY A 24 16.10 9.94 3.75
N GLN A 25 15.43 10.91 3.12
CA GLN A 25 15.21 12.21 3.73
C GLN A 25 14.00 12.18 4.68
N SER A 26 14.08 12.96 5.75
CA SER A 26 12.96 13.13 6.68
C SER A 26 11.85 13.95 6.03
N VAL A 27 10.61 13.50 6.21
CA VAL A 27 9.43 14.23 5.79
C VAL A 27 9.05 15.29 6.81
N HIS A 28 8.43 16.36 6.35
CA HIS A 28 7.86 17.36 7.24
C HIS A 28 6.61 16.81 7.94
N ASP A 29 6.39 17.25 9.17
CA ASP A 29 5.22 16.90 9.94
C ASP A 29 4.03 17.76 9.51
N ILE A 30 3.20 17.22 8.64
CA ILE A 30 2.07 17.91 8.02
C ILE A 30 0.75 17.32 8.55
N THR A 31 -0.25 18.18 8.71
CA THR A 31 -1.63 17.81 9.00
C THR A 31 -2.45 18.01 7.75
N GLU A 32 -3.11 16.95 7.29
CA GLU A 32 -4.03 17.00 6.18
C GLU A 32 -5.47 16.93 6.66
N THR A 33 -6.38 17.47 5.84
CA THR A 33 -7.82 17.54 6.15
C THR A 33 -8.60 16.94 5.00
N ASP A 34 -9.51 16.02 5.31
CA ASP A 34 -10.41 15.43 4.31
C ASP A 34 -11.62 16.34 4.00
N CYS A 35 -12.42 15.95 3.01
CA CYS A 35 -13.64 16.69 2.62
C CYS A 35 -14.75 16.68 3.68
N ASN A 36 -14.60 15.93 4.77
CA ASN A 36 -15.53 15.87 5.90
C ASN A 36 -14.97 16.58 7.14
N ASN A 37 -13.87 17.34 7.00
CA ASN A 37 -13.13 18.02 8.06
C ASN A 37 -12.49 17.09 9.11
N ASN A 38 -12.27 15.81 8.79
CA ASN A 38 -11.41 14.97 9.60
C ASN A 38 -9.95 15.30 9.27
N THR A 39 -9.09 15.23 10.28
CA THR A 39 -7.68 15.55 10.13
C THR A 39 -6.81 14.35 10.52
N GLU A 40 -5.73 14.14 9.78
CA GLU A 40 -4.64 13.24 10.16
C GLU A 40 -3.31 13.99 10.05
N ARG A 41 -2.43 13.75 11.02
CA ARG A 41 -1.09 14.33 11.07
C ARG A 41 -0.07 13.21 10.91
N ILE A 42 0.96 13.42 10.08
CA ILE A 42 1.96 12.40 9.76
C ILE A 42 2.53 11.78 11.04
N TYR A 43 3.09 12.60 11.94
CA TYR A 43 3.77 12.08 13.12
C TYR A 43 2.81 11.42 14.12
N ASP A 44 1.55 11.82 14.18
CA ASP A 44 0.56 11.15 15.03
C ASP A 44 0.24 9.76 14.48
N VAL A 45 0.15 9.60 13.16
CA VAL A 45 -0.03 8.30 12.51
C VAL A 45 1.18 7.40 12.77
N LEU A 46 2.40 7.90 12.53
CA LEU A 46 3.64 7.14 12.73
C LEU A 46 3.82 6.72 14.20
N ALA A 47 3.39 7.58 15.16
CA ALA A 47 3.41 7.26 16.59
C ALA A 47 2.50 6.07 16.97
N THR A 48 1.54 5.70 16.13
CA THR A 48 0.75 4.47 16.29
C THR A 48 1.49 3.19 15.91
N GLY A 49 2.73 3.28 15.41
CA GLY A 49 3.52 2.17 14.90
C GLY A 49 3.18 1.77 13.47
N LYS A 50 2.47 2.63 12.74
CA LYS A 50 2.08 2.37 11.35
C LYS A 50 2.83 3.28 10.39
N PRO A 51 3.65 2.76 9.47
CA PRO A 51 4.14 3.52 8.35
C PRO A 51 2.98 3.99 7.47
N ILE A 52 3.19 5.03 6.66
CA ILE A 52 2.16 5.59 5.79
C ILE A 52 2.48 5.22 4.35
N LEU A 53 1.53 4.57 3.66
CA LEU A 53 1.55 4.41 2.22
C LEU A 53 0.64 5.46 1.60
N ILE A 54 1.21 6.35 0.78
CA ILE A 54 0.47 7.39 0.06
C ILE A 54 0.30 6.96 -1.38
N PHE A 55 -0.93 6.94 -1.87
CA PHE A 55 -1.28 6.82 -3.27
C PHE A 55 -1.72 8.18 -3.80
N THR A 56 -1.03 8.66 -4.82
CA THR A 56 -1.38 9.92 -5.48
C THR A 56 -2.04 9.65 -6.82
N THR A 57 -3.17 10.31 -7.05
CA THR A 57 -3.99 10.15 -8.25
C THR A 57 -4.66 11.45 -8.64
N ASP A 58 -4.83 11.66 -9.95
CA ASP A 58 -5.61 12.79 -10.48
C ASP A 58 -7.13 12.56 -10.45
N MET A 59 -7.58 11.36 -10.11
CA MET A 59 -8.99 10.92 -9.99
C MET A 59 -9.85 11.06 -11.24
N ILE A 60 -9.36 11.70 -12.29
CA ILE A 60 -10.11 12.05 -13.52
C ILE A 60 -9.72 11.13 -14.68
N CYS A 61 -8.50 10.62 -14.70
CA CYS A 61 -8.00 9.78 -15.77
C CYS A 61 -8.55 8.34 -15.72
N GLY A 62 -8.88 7.79 -16.88
CA GLY A 62 -9.68 6.57 -17.04
C GLY A 62 -9.18 5.27 -16.37
N ASN A 63 -7.93 5.20 -15.93
CA ASN A 63 -7.38 4.00 -15.24
C ASN A 63 -7.31 4.17 -13.72
N THR A 64 -7.55 5.35 -13.18
CA THR A 64 -7.38 5.65 -11.76
C THR A 64 -8.37 4.88 -10.88
N THR A 65 -9.56 4.59 -11.38
CA THR A 65 -10.58 3.79 -10.67
C THR A 65 -10.09 2.36 -10.41
N ALA A 66 -9.47 1.71 -11.40
CA ALA A 66 -8.95 0.35 -11.22
C ALA A 66 -7.80 0.32 -10.21
N TRP A 67 -6.89 1.28 -10.29
CA TRP A 67 -5.79 1.41 -9.32
C TRP A 67 -6.31 1.74 -7.92
N GLY A 68 -7.25 2.66 -7.80
CA GLY A 68 -7.87 3.00 -6.53
C GLY A 68 -8.57 1.82 -5.88
N THR A 69 -9.30 1.01 -6.65
CA THR A 69 -9.94 -0.21 -6.15
C THR A 69 -8.90 -1.18 -5.58
N THR A 70 -7.78 -1.37 -6.28
CA THR A 70 -6.69 -2.24 -5.81
C THR A 70 -6.03 -1.69 -4.55
N VAL A 71 -5.74 -0.38 -4.51
CA VAL A 71 -5.20 0.28 -3.31
C VAL A 71 -6.13 0.10 -2.11
N ARG A 72 -7.45 0.27 -2.31
CA ARG A 72 -8.44 0.06 -1.26
C ARG A 72 -8.42 -1.38 -0.72
N GLN A 73 -8.33 -2.38 -1.59
CA GLN A 73 -8.25 -3.78 -1.19
C GLN A 73 -7.03 -4.04 -0.29
N TYR A 74 -5.86 -3.52 -0.65
CA TYR A 74 -4.67 -3.63 0.17
C TYR A 74 -4.78 -2.82 1.48
N ALA A 75 -5.40 -1.64 1.44
CA ALA A 75 -5.63 -0.84 2.63
C ALA A 75 -6.51 -1.55 3.66
N ASP A 76 -7.61 -2.18 3.21
CA ASP A 76 -8.50 -2.93 4.10
C ASP A 76 -7.79 -4.17 4.65
N LEU A 77 -7.01 -4.85 3.82
CA LEU A 77 -6.30 -6.07 4.16
C LEU A 77 -5.22 -5.84 5.22
N PHE A 78 -4.50 -4.74 5.13
CA PHE A 78 -3.33 -4.42 5.96
C PHE A 78 -3.55 -3.21 6.88
N ALA A 79 -4.80 -2.84 7.19
CA ALA A 79 -5.14 -1.68 8.02
C ALA A 79 -4.51 -1.70 9.43
N SER A 80 -4.19 -2.88 9.96
CA SER A 80 -3.50 -3.02 11.24
C SER A 80 -2.00 -2.76 11.13
N GLN A 81 -1.40 -2.87 9.95
CA GLN A 81 0.05 -2.85 9.74
C GLN A 81 0.56 -1.50 9.21
N TYR A 82 -0.17 -0.87 8.30
CA TYR A 82 0.16 0.47 7.83
C TYR A 82 -1.10 1.32 7.63
N ARG A 83 -0.91 2.64 7.55
CA ARG A 83 -1.96 3.59 7.22
C ARG A 83 -1.91 3.91 5.73
N THR A 84 -3.05 3.87 5.06
CA THR A 84 -3.15 4.30 3.66
C THR A 84 -3.70 5.70 3.58
N TRP A 85 -2.96 6.57 2.89
CA TRP A 85 -3.39 7.90 2.50
C TRP A 85 -3.60 7.95 0.99
N VAL A 86 -4.64 8.62 0.55
CA VAL A 86 -4.89 8.90 -0.86
C VAL A 86 -4.88 10.41 -1.06
N CYS A 87 -3.91 10.86 -1.83
CA CYS A 87 -3.75 12.25 -2.21
C CYS A 87 -4.36 12.48 -3.59
N ALA A 88 -5.35 13.35 -3.68
CA ALA A 88 -5.88 13.82 -4.94
C ALA A 88 -5.08 15.05 -5.41
N ASP A 89 -4.48 14.95 -6.58
CA ASP A 89 -3.86 16.06 -7.28
C ASP A 89 -4.82 16.59 -8.34
N PHE A 90 -5.59 17.62 -8.00
CA PHE A 90 -6.50 18.29 -8.94
C PHE A 90 -5.88 19.58 -9.46
N ILE A 91 -5.30 19.49 -10.63
CA ILE A 91 -4.74 20.67 -11.31
C ILE A 91 -5.86 21.54 -11.93
N GLU A 92 -7.04 20.97 -12.19
CA GLU A 92 -8.06 21.58 -13.05
C GLU A 92 -9.38 21.94 -12.36
N ALA A 93 -9.54 21.68 -11.07
CA ALA A 93 -10.79 22.01 -10.38
C ALA A 93 -10.79 23.46 -9.87
N ASP A 94 -11.85 24.20 -10.23
CA ASP A 94 -11.96 25.63 -9.99
C ASP A 94 -12.24 26.02 -8.53
N SER A 95 -12.64 25.04 -7.68
CA SER A 95 -12.98 25.31 -6.27
C SER A 95 -12.80 24.09 -5.35
N PRO A 96 -12.55 24.30 -4.03
CA PRO A 96 -12.51 23.22 -3.06
C PRO A 96 -13.78 22.37 -3.01
N SER A 97 -14.94 22.96 -3.22
CA SER A 97 -16.23 22.27 -3.25
C SER A 97 -16.33 21.30 -4.43
N GLU A 98 -15.82 21.70 -5.58
CA GLU A 98 -15.78 20.87 -6.78
C GLU A 98 -14.78 19.71 -6.61
N GLN A 99 -13.62 19.99 -6.05
CA GLN A 99 -12.62 18.97 -5.72
C GLN A 99 -13.19 17.90 -4.80
N CYS A 100 -13.92 18.29 -3.76
CA CYS A 100 -14.59 17.35 -2.86
C CYS A 100 -15.70 16.55 -3.55
N SER A 101 -16.38 17.13 -4.55
CA SER A 101 -17.37 16.40 -5.37
C SER A 101 -16.70 15.30 -6.20
N TYR A 102 -15.56 15.57 -6.82
CA TYR A 102 -14.77 14.56 -7.53
C TYR A 102 -14.25 13.47 -6.59
N MET A 103 -13.76 13.84 -5.41
CA MET A 103 -13.35 12.86 -4.38
C MET A 103 -14.50 11.92 -4.03
N GLN A 104 -15.70 12.44 -3.78
CA GLN A 104 -16.88 11.63 -3.46
C GLN A 104 -17.27 10.67 -4.60
N GLN A 105 -17.19 11.12 -5.84
CA GLN A 105 -17.43 10.25 -7.01
C GLN A 105 -16.37 9.14 -7.09
N TYR A 106 -15.11 9.46 -6.88
CA TYR A 106 -14.03 8.50 -6.87
C TYR A 106 -14.19 7.47 -5.74
N GLU A 107 -14.56 7.90 -4.54
CA GLU A 107 -14.89 7.02 -3.41
C GLU A 107 -16.02 6.04 -3.75
N GLN A 108 -17.07 6.50 -4.43
CA GLN A 108 -18.18 5.64 -4.84
C GLN A 108 -17.75 4.59 -5.87
N GLN A 109 -16.90 4.97 -6.82
CA GLN A 109 -16.42 4.09 -7.89
C GLN A 109 -15.41 3.04 -7.38
N THR A 110 -14.57 3.41 -6.43
CA THR A 110 -13.47 2.56 -5.91
C THR A 110 -13.82 1.81 -4.63
N GLY A 111 -14.88 2.24 -3.95
CA GLY A 111 -15.22 1.77 -2.62
C GLY A 111 -14.28 2.29 -1.52
N MET A 112 -13.51 3.35 -1.78
CA MET A 112 -12.52 3.88 -0.82
C MET A 112 -13.11 4.58 0.41
N ASN A 113 -14.42 4.72 0.50
CA ASN A 113 -15.07 5.27 1.70
C ASN A 113 -15.03 4.26 2.86
N THR A 114 -13.84 3.95 3.33
CA THR A 114 -13.56 3.04 4.44
C THR A 114 -12.68 3.72 5.49
N ASN A 115 -12.69 3.21 6.72
CA ASN A 115 -11.81 3.71 7.78
C ASN A 115 -10.34 3.35 7.57
N SER A 116 -10.03 2.43 6.65
CA SER A 116 -8.68 1.99 6.31
C SER A 116 -7.93 3.03 5.49
N VAL A 117 -8.67 3.94 4.84
CA VAL A 117 -8.12 4.93 3.91
C VAL A 117 -8.44 6.34 4.39
N PHE A 118 -7.43 7.19 4.52
CA PHE A 118 -7.57 8.63 4.67
C PHE A 118 -7.41 9.29 3.31
N ARG A 119 -8.32 10.17 2.93
CA ARG A 119 -8.36 10.79 1.60
C ARG A 119 -8.35 12.28 1.75
N PHE A 120 -7.41 12.94 1.10
CA PHE A 120 -7.28 14.38 1.14
C PHE A 120 -6.96 14.95 -0.25
N ILE A 121 -7.14 16.24 -0.39
CA ILE A 121 -6.86 16.99 -1.61
C ILE A 121 -5.63 17.83 -1.34
N ASP A 122 -4.61 17.69 -2.17
CA ASP A 122 -3.44 18.56 -2.08
C ASP A 122 -3.83 19.96 -2.57
N THR A 123 -4.03 20.87 -1.61
CA THR A 123 -4.30 22.28 -1.88
C THR A 123 -3.03 23.12 -1.83
N THR A 124 -1.90 22.52 -1.51
CA THR A 124 -0.60 23.17 -1.36
C THR A 124 0.30 22.82 -2.53
N SER A 125 1.24 23.69 -2.86
CA SER A 125 2.28 23.38 -3.84
C SER A 125 3.34 22.41 -3.28
N ASN A 126 3.23 22.06 -2.02
CA ASN A 126 4.18 21.23 -1.29
C ASN A 126 3.47 19.98 -0.79
N GLY A 127 3.69 18.85 -1.41
CA GLY A 127 3.21 17.56 -0.92
C GLY A 127 3.85 17.15 0.42
N PRO A 128 3.27 16.17 1.14
CA PRO A 128 3.73 15.78 2.48
C PRO A 128 5.13 15.16 2.50
N TYR A 129 5.67 14.83 1.35
CA TYR A 129 6.97 14.16 1.18
C TYR A 129 7.98 14.97 0.36
N ASP A 130 7.56 16.05 -0.29
CA ASP A 130 8.44 16.94 -1.04
C ASP A 130 8.06 18.40 -0.79
N PRO A 131 8.92 19.17 -0.12
CA PRO A 131 8.64 20.59 0.15
C PRO A 131 8.68 21.47 -1.12
N ALA A 132 9.09 20.95 -2.25
CA ALA A 132 9.29 21.71 -3.49
C ALA A 132 8.32 21.32 -4.61
N THR A 133 7.63 20.19 -4.52
CA THR A 133 6.76 19.67 -5.58
C THR A 133 5.41 19.21 -5.05
N LYS A 134 4.45 19.12 -5.93
CA LYS A 134 3.16 18.50 -5.68
C LYS A 134 3.28 16.99 -5.46
N CYS A 135 2.19 16.37 -5.01
CA CYS A 135 2.08 14.93 -4.94
C CYS A 135 2.63 14.24 -6.19
N PHE A 136 3.56 13.32 -6.03
CA PHE A 136 4.04 12.50 -7.15
C PHE A 136 2.94 11.55 -7.61
N GLN A 137 2.74 11.44 -8.91
CA GLN A 137 1.90 10.36 -9.42
C GLN A 137 2.56 9.01 -9.08
N GLY A 138 1.82 8.17 -8.36
CA GLY A 138 2.29 6.86 -7.95
C GLY A 138 2.15 6.57 -6.46
N TYR A 139 3.15 5.90 -5.90
CA TYR A 139 3.15 5.43 -4.52
C TYR A 139 4.37 5.95 -3.77
N VAL A 140 4.12 6.38 -2.55
CA VAL A 140 5.15 6.84 -1.61
C VAL A 140 4.99 6.08 -0.30
N VAL A 141 6.09 5.69 0.35
CA VAL A 141 6.04 5.11 1.70
C VAL A 141 6.91 5.93 2.64
N ILE A 142 6.31 6.35 3.75
CA ILE A 142 6.97 7.02 4.86
C ILE A 142 7.19 5.98 5.96
N GLY A 143 8.44 5.78 6.36
CA GLY A 143 8.85 4.89 7.44
C GLY A 143 8.52 5.45 8.82
N LEU A 144 8.61 4.62 9.84
CA LEU A 144 8.32 4.99 11.23
C LEU A 144 9.26 6.03 11.81
N ASP A 145 10.46 6.12 11.25
CA ASP A 145 11.47 7.16 11.56
C ASP A 145 11.21 8.50 10.84
N SER A 146 10.03 8.65 10.24
CA SER A 146 9.63 9.79 9.40
C SER A 146 10.51 10.01 8.17
N THR A 147 11.21 8.98 7.68
CA THR A 147 11.95 9.07 6.43
C THR A 147 11.16 8.53 5.25
N LEU A 148 11.48 9.04 4.06
CA LEU A 148 10.94 8.56 2.81
C LEU A 148 11.68 7.28 2.39
N ILE A 149 11.01 6.12 2.44
CA ILE A 149 11.62 4.82 2.21
C ILE A 149 11.25 4.18 0.87
N TYR A 150 10.25 4.72 0.18
CA TYR A 150 9.88 4.31 -1.18
C TYR A 150 9.22 5.46 -1.94
N VAL A 151 9.57 5.58 -3.21
CA VAL A 151 8.87 6.39 -4.22
C VAL A 151 8.89 5.64 -5.53
N GLY A 152 7.74 5.41 -6.15
CA GLY A 152 7.65 4.70 -7.42
C GLY A 152 6.24 4.40 -7.88
N ASN A 153 6.11 3.65 -8.98
CA ASN A 153 4.84 3.34 -9.61
C ASN A 153 4.38 1.89 -9.41
N ASP A 154 5.09 1.11 -8.60
CA ASP A 154 4.76 -0.29 -8.32
C ASP A 154 4.10 -0.43 -6.95
N LEU A 155 2.79 -0.67 -6.95
CA LEU A 155 2.00 -0.84 -5.72
C LEU A 155 2.48 -2.02 -4.87
N ASN A 156 2.85 -3.15 -5.50
CA ASN A 156 3.28 -4.34 -4.76
C ASN A 156 4.58 -4.09 -4.02
N THR A 157 5.51 -3.38 -4.66
CA THR A 157 6.74 -2.95 -4.01
C THR A 157 6.44 -1.96 -2.87
N ALA A 158 5.58 -0.97 -3.08
CA ALA A 158 5.18 -0.01 -2.05
C ALA A 158 4.55 -0.71 -0.82
N VAL A 159 3.61 -1.63 -1.06
CA VAL A 159 2.98 -2.44 0.00
C VAL A 159 4.01 -3.29 0.73
N THR A 160 4.91 -3.95 0.02
CA THR A 160 5.97 -4.76 0.63
C THR A 160 6.89 -3.92 1.51
N VAL A 161 7.28 -2.72 1.06
CA VAL A 161 8.11 -1.80 1.84
C VAL A 161 7.35 -1.31 3.09
N ALA A 162 6.07 -0.96 2.97
CA ALA A 162 5.25 -0.54 4.11
C ALA A 162 5.09 -1.66 5.15
N LEU A 163 4.84 -2.90 4.70
CA LEU A 163 4.74 -4.07 5.58
C LEU A 163 6.07 -4.36 6.31
N ASN A 164 7.18 -4.28 5.60
CA ASN A 164 8.51 -4.47 6.22
C ASN A 164 8.81 -3.37 7.24
N ALA A 165 8.44 -2.13 6.95
CA ALA A 165 8.64 -1.01 7.86
C ALA A 165 7.77 -1.13 9.12
N SER A 166 6.55 -1.66 9.03
CA SER A 166 5.67 -1.88 10.18
C SER A 166 6.22 -2.93 11.16
N GLN A 167 7.00 -3.89 10.67
CA GLN A 167 7.63 -4.92 11.49
C GLN A 167 8.85 -4.40 12.27
N VAL A 168 9.47 -3.31 11.83
CA VAL A 168 10.64 -2.72 12.49
C VAL A 168 10.27 -1.96 13.78
N ALA A 169 9.02 -1.51 13.92
CA ALA A 169 8.55 -0.84 15.15
C ALA A 169 8.46 -1.77 16.38
N GLY A 170 8.49 -3.07 16.16
CA GLY A 170 8.48 -4.08 17.19
C GLY A 170 9.87 -4.62 17.55
N LEU A 171 10.92 -3.78 17.55
CA LEU A 171 12.32 -4.18 17.84
C LEU A 171 12.58 -4.64 19.30
N GLU A 172 11.56 -5.06 20.04
CA GLU A 172 11.77 -5.95 21.19
C GLU A 172 11.53 -7.43 20.89
N SER A 173 11.20 -7.82 19.65
CA SER A 173 11.03 -9.25 19.31
C SER A 173 11.14 -9.59 17.83
N VAL A 174 12.25 -9.20 17.17
CA VAL A 174 12.53 -9.67 15.78
C VAL A 174 12.73 -11.21 15.73
N ASP A 175 12.98 -11.86 16.86
CA ASP A 175 13.10 -13.33 16.95
C ASP A 175 11.76 -14.06 17.20
N GLU A 176 10.75 -13.43 17.79
CA GLU A 176 9.51 -14.14 18.10
C GLU A 176 8.48 -14.18 16.96
N GLN A 177 8.35 -13.12 16.16
CA GLN A 177 7.37 -13.13 15.03
C GLN A 177 7.89 -13.87 13.80
N SER A 178 9.20 -13.90 13.55
CA SER A 178 9.78 -14.75 12.51
C SER A 178 9.59 -16.24 12.81
N ASN A 179 9.44 -16.60 14.08
CA ASN A 179 9.21 -17.98 14.53
C ASN A 179 7.72 -18.35 14.66
N LEU A 180 6.78 -17.37 14.64
CA LEU A 180 5.36 -17.65 14.81
C LEU A 180 4.72 -18.24 13.55
N PHE A 181 5.31 -18.02 12.38
CA PHE A 181 4.72 -18.44 11.12
C PHE A 181 5.76 -18.62 10.01
N ASN A 182 5.94 -19.83 9.56
CA ASN A 182 6.78 -20.18 8.42
C ASN A 182 5.97 -20.89 7.35
N ILE A 183 6.36 -20.73 6.08
CA ILE A 183 5.78 -21.40 4.94
C ILE A 183 6.86 -22.11 4.14
N TYR A 184 6.55 -23.29 3.64
CA TYR A 184 7.45 -24.08 2.82
C TYR A 184 6.69 -25.12 1.97
N PRO A 185 7.28 -25.51 0.82
CA PRO A 185 8.44 -24.91 0.17
C PRO A 185 8.10 -23.53 -0.39
N ASN A 186 9.10 -22.67 -0.54
CA ASN A 186 8.96 -21.40 -1.26
C ASN A 186 10.24 -21.20 -2.10
N PRO A 187 10.20 -21.33 -3.43
CA PRO A 187 9.00 -21.49 -4.31
C PRO A 187 8.22 -22.79 -4.12
N VAL A 188 6.92 -22.75 -4.45
CA VAL A 188 5.99 -23.89 -4.33
C VAL A 188 5.40 -24.27 -5.69
N THR A 189 5.22 -25.59 -5.92
CA THR A 189 4.58 -26.11 -7.13
C THR A 189 3.12 -26.54 -6.90
N SER A 190 2.81 -27.24 -5.82
CA SER A 190 1.46 -27.78 -5.60
C SER A 190 0.97 -27.62 -4.15
N LEU A 191 1.76 -28.02 -3.16
CA LEU A 191 1.35 -28.04 -1.76
C LEU A 191 2.20 -27.06 -0.97
N LEU A 192 1.57 -26.00 -0.46
CA LEU A 192 2.17 -25.04 0.46
C LEU A 192 1.89 -25.50 1.89
N GLN A 193 2.94 -25.73 2.65
CA GLN A 193 2.85 -26.06 4.07
C GLN A 193 3.13 -24.81 4.89
N PHE A 194 2.56 -24.75 6.08
CA PHE A 194 2.87 -23.69 7.03
C PHE A 194 3.04 -24.27 8.44
N ASP A 195 3.88 -23.61 9.19
CA ASP A 195 4.05 -23.88 10.62
C ASP A 195 3.79 -22.62 11.42
N THR A 196 2.90 -22.73 12.42
CA THR A 196 2.52 -21.62 13.27
C THR A 196 2.15 -22.13 14.67
N SER A 197 2.48 -21.35 15.67
CA SER A 197 2.02 -21.51 17.05
C SER A 197 0.69 -20.77 17.33
N ALA A 198 0.24 -19.91 16.40
CA ALA A 198 -1.01 -19.16 16.52
C ALA A 198 -2.24 -20.03 16.24
N ASP A 199 -3.33 -19.75 16.93
CA ASP A 199 -4.65 -20.36 16.72
C ASP A 199 -5.34 -19.69 15.52
N ILE A 200 -5.09 -20.19 14.32
CA ILE A 200 -5.58 -19.59 13.08
C ILE A 200 -7.08 -19.86 12.90
N LYS A 201 -7.83 -18.82 12.59
CA LYS A 201 -9.27 -18.84 12.33
C LYS A 201 -9.58 -18.85 10.83
N ASN A 202 -8.82 -18.08 10.04
CA ASN A 202 -9.08 -17.86 8.62
C ASN A 202 -7.77 -17.81 7.84
N ILE A 203 -7.77 -18.35 6.62
CA ILE A 203 -6.66 -18.32 5.68
C ILE A 203 -7.16 -17.73 4.37
N GLN A 204 -6.39 -16.81 3.80
CA GLN A 204 -6.64 -16.22 2.50
C GLN A 204 -5.36 -16.21 1.67
N ILE A 205 -5.49 -16.39 0.36
CA ILE A 205 -4.40 -16.15 -0.59
C ILE A 205 -4.87 -15.08 -1.57
N HIS A 206 -4.04 -14.07 -1.74
CA HIS A 206 -4.24 -13.00 -2.69
C HIS A 206 -3.14 -13.03 -3.75
N ASN A 207 -3.50 -12.73 -5.00
CA ASN A 207 -2.54 -12.56 -6.07
C ASN A 207 -1.87 -11.15 -5.98
N GLN A 208 -0.97 -10.84 -6.93
CA GLN A 208 -0.25 -9.57 -7.00
C GLN A 208 -1.15 -8.33 -7.15
N THR A 209 -2.38 -8.50 -7.65
CA THR A 209 -3.35 -7.43 -7.82
C THR A 209 -4.29 -7.27 -6.63
N GLY A 210 -4.05 -8.03 -5.53
CA GLY A 210 -4.89 -8.02 -4.33
C GLY A 210 -6.19 -8.80 -4.47
N GLU A 211 -6.40 -9.51 -5.58
CA GLU A 211 -7.58 -10.35 -5.78
C GLU A 211 -7.49 -11.58 -4.89
N LEU A 212 -8.56 -11.89 -4.17
CA LEU A 212 -8.71 -13.09 -3.38
C LEU A 212 -8.83 -14.30 -4.31
N VAL A 213 -7.83 -15.20 -4.30
CA VAL A 213 -7.80 -16.40 -5.14
C VAL A 213 -8.04 -17.70 -4.37
N PHE A 214 -7.93 -17.67 -3.04
CA PHE A 214 -8.20 -18.78 -2.16
C PHE A 214 -8.66 -18.29 -0.79
N GLN A 215 -9.65 -18.96 -0.20
CA GLN A 215 -10.06 -18.74 1.18
C GLN A 215 -10.49 -20.06 1.83
N SER A 216 -10.06 -20.27 3.07
CA SER A 216 -10.47 -21.42 3.88
C SER A 216 -10.53 -21.05 5.35
N GLN A 217 -11.50 -21.60 6.07
CA GLN A 217 -11.45 -21.64 7.52
C GLN A 217 -10.57 -22.83 7.93
N LEU A 218 -9.69 -22.63 8.89
CA LEU A 218 -8.73 -23.66 9.24
C LEU A 218 -9.41 -24.83 9.96
N THR A 219 -9.37 -26.00 9.32
CA THR A 219 -9.67 -27.28 9.93
C THR A 219 -8.38 -28.08 9.96
N GLN A 220 -7.73 -28.21 11.07
CA GLN A 220 -6.62 -29.13 11.40
C GLN A 220 -5.47 -29.35 10.38
N SER A 221 -5.62 -29.04 9.09
CA SER A 221 -4.59 -29.23 8.07
C SER A 221 -3.64 -28.03 8.03
N LYS A 222 -2.34 -28.30 8.14
CA LYS A 222 -1.26 -27.32 7.97
C LYS A 222 -0.76 -27.24 6.51
N THR A 223 -1.58 -27.67 5.54
CA THR A 223 -1.23 -27.72 4.13
C THR A 223 -2.34 -27.12 3.30
N ILE A 224 -1.95 -26.32 2.32
CA ILE A 224 -2.85 -25.67 1.35
C ILE A 224 -2.48 -26.19 -0.04
N ASP A 225 -3.45 -26.69 -0.79
CA ASP A 225 -3.28 -27.01 -2.19
C ASP A 225 -3.34 -25.74 -3.03
N VAL A 226 -2.24 -25.45 -3.71
CA VAL A 226 -2.06 -24.28 -4.59
C VAL A 226 -1.81 -24.71 -6.04
N SER A 227 -2.09 -25.97 -6.40
CA SER A 227 -1.84 -26.51 -7.74
C SER A 227 -2.59 -25.77 -8.83
N ASP A 228 -3.80 -25.28 -8.54
CA ASP A 228 -4.64 -24.54 -9.48
C ASP A 228 -4.22 -23.06 -9.67
N LEU A 229 -3.31 -22.56 -8.84
CA LEU A 229 -2.82 -21.21 -9.00
C LEU A 229 -1.82 -21.13 -10.16
N LYS A 230 -1.91 -20.06 -10.94
CA LYS A 230 -0.94 -19.75 -12.00
C LYS A 230 0.42 -19.42 -11.39
N GLU A 231 1.48 -19.57 -12.19
CA GLU A 231 2.81 -19.10 -11.81
C GLU A 231 2.78 -17.62 -11.47
N GLY A 232 3.41 -17.24 -10.36
CA GLY A 232 3.42 -15.85 -9.92
C GLY A 232 3.66 -15.67 -8.42
N ILE A 233 3.66 -14.42 -8.00
CA ILE A 233 3.80 -14.03 -6.59
C ILE A 233 2.42 -13.96 -5.95
N TYR A 234 2.32 -14.51 -4.74
CA TYR A 234 1.11 -14.54 -3.93
C TYR A 234 1.41 -14.15 -2.50
N PHE A 235 0.37 -13.69 -1.81
CA PHE A 235 0.41 -13.36 -0.39
C PHE A 235 -0.53 -14.29 0.36
N LEU A 236 0.03 -15.10 1.27
CA LEU A 236 -0.74 -15.88 2.22
C LEU A 236 -0.99 -15.06 3.46
N LEU A 237 -2.26 -14.93 3.83
CA LEU A 237 -2.71 -14.26 5.05
C LEU A 237 -3.39 -15.25 5.96
N MET A 238 -3.08 -15.16 7.23
CA MET A 238 -3.73 -15.93 8.29
C MET A 238 -4.22 -14.99 9.37
N GLU A 239 -5.50 -15.08 9.70
CA GLU A 239 -6.12 -14.39 10.82
C GLU A 239 -6.21 -15.36 12.01
N ASP A 240 -5.67 -14.97 13.16
CA ASP A 240 -5.82 -15.73 14.40
C ASP A 240 -7.17 -15.45 15.09
N LYS A 241 -7.49 -16.16 16.15
CA LYS A 241 -8.73 -15.97 16.93
C LYS A 241 -8.82 -14.61 17.60
N ASN A 242 -7.71 -13.91 17.79
CA ASN A 242 -7.62 -12.59 18.40
C ASN A 242 -7.71 -11.45 17.37
N GLY A 243 -7.80 -11.80 16.07
CA GLY A 243 -7.81 -10.85 14.97
C GLY A 243 -6.41 -10.40 14.51
N LEU A 244 -5.34 -11.03 15.02
CA LEU A 244 -3.99 -10.80 14.51
C LEU A 244 -3.86 -11.38 13.11
N ILE A 245 -3.39 -10.59 12.15
CA ILE A 245 -3.13 -11.03 10.78
C ILE A 245 -1.64 -11.27 10.61
N LEU A 246 -1.32 -12.49 10.25
CA LEU A 246 0.03 -12.92 9.86
C LEU A 246 0.09 -13.02 8.33
N SER A 247 1.13 -12.50 7.71
CA SER A 247 1.29 -12.56 6.26
C SER A 247 2.65 -13.11 5.83
N ARG A 248 2.67 -13.84 4.70
CA ARG A 248 3.89 -14.31 4.04
C ARG A 248 3.73 -14.26 2.53
N LYS A 249 4.76 -13.81 1.86
CA LYS A 249 4.88 -13.87 0.41
C LYS A 249 5.43 -15.22 -0.03
N PHE A 250 4.85 -15.82 -1.08
CA PHE A 250 5.41 -16.99 -1.71
C PHE A 250 5.40 -16.89 -3.24
N LEU A 251 6.29 -17.65 -3.87
CA LEU A 251 6.39 -17.78 -5.31
C LEU A 251 5.80 -19.11 -5.74
N LYS A 252 4.77 -19.09 -6.58
CA LYS A 252 4.21 -20.26 -7.26
C LYS A 252 4.96 -20.48 -8.58
N GLN A 253 5.40 -21.71 -8.78
CA GLN A 253 6.03 -22.24 -10.01
C GLN A 253 5.18 -23.35 -10.63
#